data_8aecddb10eb072c7571ea3107d5976b7
#
_entry.id   8aecddb10eb072c7571ea3107d5976b7
#
_cell.length_a   1.000
_cell.length_b   1.000
_cell.length_c   1.000
_cell.angle_alpha   90.00
_cell.angle_beta   90.00
_cell.angle_gamma   90.00
#
_symmetry.space_group_name_H-M   'P 1'
#
loop_
_entity.id
_entity.type
_entity.pdbx_description
1 polymer ?
#
loop_
_entity_poly.entity_id
_entity_poly.type
_entity_poly.pdbx_seq_one_letter_code
_entity_poly.pdbx_strand_id
1 'polypeptide(L)'
;MDVRYNVINWVHRSTRGWSYGYGVTDPRTGEIIKGHVTLGSLRVRQDMLIARGLLAPFAVDGSVDPRVQEMGLARLRQLSAHEVGHTLGIMHNYASSAYGRESVSDYPHPLIRLNDNGELDFSEAYDVGIGAWDKVAIAYGYSEFEPGQDEGEGLAKILSDSIESGMTFIAWPDAGLPGGAHPSAHLWDNGADPIEELGEVMKVRTHALGQFSTDNIPLGAPMASLEETLVPVYFYHRYQVEAVAKLLGGMDYSYALRGDGQTVTKIV
;
A
#
# COMPACT_ATOMS: atom_id res chain seq x y z
N MET A 1 27.15 13.30 5.98
CA MET A 1 26.05 13.43 4.96
C MET A 1 25.73 14.92 4.87
N ASP A 2 25.79 15.49 3.65
CA ASP A 2 25.56 16.92 3.47
C ASP A 2 24.06 17.23 3.53
N VAL A 3 23.64 18.09 4.45
CA VAL A 3 22.22 18.44 4.67
C VAL A 3 21.62 19.29 3.55
N ARG A 4 22.45 19.87 2.70
CA ARG A 4 22.01 20.72 1.58
C ARG A 4 21.34 19.93 0.43
N TYR A 5 21.45 18.61 0.42
CA TYR A 5 20.96 17.75 -0.67
C TYR A 5 19.98 16.72 -0.14
N ASN A 6 18.78 16.65 -0.74
CA ASN A 6 17.90 15.51 -0.60
C ASN A 6 18.51 14.31 -1.32
N VAL A 7 18.31 13.10 -0.80
CA VAL A 7 18.99 11.92 -1.32
C VAL A 7 17.98 10.77 -1.49
N ILE A 8 18.04 10.13 -2.66
CA ILE A 8 17.39 8.86 -2.92
C ILE A 8 18.47 7.82 -3.15
N ASN A 9 18.53 6.81 -2.30
CA ASN A 9 19.47 5.69 -2.41
C ASN A 9 18.75 4.45 -2.91
N TRP A 10 19.46 3.67 -3.73
CA TRP A 10 19.05 2.33 -4.10
C TRP A 10 19.92 1.29 -3.41
N VAL A 11 19.30 0.31 -2.72
CA VAL A 11 20.01 -0.74 -1.98
C VAL A 11 19.61 -2.11 -2.51
N HIS A 12 20.58 -2.88 -2.98
CA HIS A 12 20.37 -4.26 -3.37
C HIS A 12 20.38 -5.19 -2.15
N ARG A 13 19.25 -5.90 -1.96
CA ARG A 13 19.12 -6.94 -0.94
C ARG A 13 18.25 -8.07 -1.49
N SER A 14 18.60 -9.31 -1.16
CA SER A 14 17.81 -10.51 -1.48
C SER A 14 16.91 -10.92 -0.32
N THR A 15 17.30 -10.60 0.91
CA THR A 15 16.58 -10.94 2.15
C THR A 15 16.70 -9.80 3.15
N ARG A 16 15.76 -9.74 4.10
CA ARG A 16 15.78 -8.82 5.25
C ARG A 16 16.03 -7.36 4.88
N GLY A 17 15.00 -6.65 4.59
CA GLY A 17 15.08 -5.23 4.31
C GLY A 17 13.75 -4.69 3.84
N TRP A 18 13.63 -3.40 3.96
CA TRP A 18 12.49 -2.63 3.49
C TRP A 18 12.97 -1.29 2.96
N SER A 19 12.12 -0.60 2.23
CA SER A 19 12.33 0.79 1.86
C SER A 19 11.92 1.68 3.02
N TYR A 20 12.41 2.89 3.07
CA TYR A 20 12.01 3.89 4.06
C TYR A 20 12.32 5.30 3.58
N GLY A 21 11.44 6.24 3.95
CA GLY A 21 11.60 7.68 3.79
C GLY A 21 11.58 8.37 5.15
N TYR A 22 12.38 9.40 5.33
CA TYR A 22 12.35 10.23 6.52
C TYR A 22 12.88 11.63 6.26
N GLY A 23 12.50 12.59 7.09
CA GLY A 23 13.03 13.94 7.12
C GLY A 23 14.03 14.15 8.27
N VAL A 24 15.06 14.96 8.01
CA VAL A 24 15.83 15.58 9.09
C VAL A 24 15.13 16.88 9.44
N THR A 25 14.59 16.97 10.63
CA THR A 25 13.72 18.07 11.06
C THR A 25 14.41 18.91 12.13
N ASP A 26 14.29 20.23 12.05
CA ASP A 26 14.72 21.13 13.13
C ASP A 26 13.74 20.98 14.32
N PRO A 27 14.20 20.51 15.49
CA PRO A 27 13.33 20.24 16.62
C PRO A 27 12.72 21.50 17.26
N ARG A 28 13.19 22.68 16.89
CA ARG A 28 12.69 23.96 17.41
C ARG A 28 11.51 24.51 16.60
N THR A 29 11.51 24.24 15.27
CA THR A 29 10.56 24.85 14.34
C THR A 29 9.65 23.83 13.66
N GLY A 30 10.05 22.55 13.63
CA GLY A 30 9.38 21.53 12.83
C GLY A 30 9.77 21.56 11.34
N GLU A 31 10.62 22.48 10.91
CA GLU A 31 11.07 22.60 9.52
C GLU A 31 11.82 21.34 9.08
N ILE A 32 11.43 20.78 7.93
CA ILE A 32 12.13 19.66 7.31
C ILE A 32 13.31 20.19 6.50
N ILE A 33 14.51 20.04 7.05
CA ILE A 33 15.75 20.53 6.46
C ILE A 33 16.20 19.65 5.28
N LYS A 34 15.92 18.34 5.34
CA LYS A 34 16.40 17.37 4.38
C LYS A 34 15.51 16.13 4.32
N GLY A 35 15.19 15.70 3.09
CA GLY A 35 14.59 14.39 2.82
C GLY A 35 15.64 13.32 2.53
N HIS A 36 15.40 12.10 2.99
CA HIS A 36 16.22 10.93 2.69
C HIS A 36 15.32 9.73 2.40
N VAL A 37 15.46 9.17 1.19
CA VAL A 37 14.74 7.97 0.76
C VAL A 37 15.75 6.84 0.53
N THR A 38 15.42 5.66 1.01
CA THR A 38 16.11 4.42 0.64
C THR A 38 15.11 3.47 -0.01
N LEU A 39 15.34 3.13 -1.28
CA LEU A 39 14.57 2.14 -2.01
C LEU A 39 15.35 0.82 -2.05
N GLY A 40 14.68 -0.28 -1.77
CA GLY A 40 15.28 -1.60 -1.75
C GLY A 40 14.80 -2.50 -2.88
N SER A 41 15.72 -3.24 -3.52
CA SER A 41 15.39 -4.21 -4.56
C SER A 41 14.55 -5.39 -4.05
N LEU A 42 14.53 -5.63 -2.74
CA LEU A 42 13.79 -6.74 -2.13
C LEU A 42 12.29 -6.65 -2.43
N ARG A 43 11.69 -5.45 -2.32
CA ARG A 43 10.25 -5.29 -2.58
C ARG A 43 9.91 -5.59 -4.03
N VAL A 44 10.69 -5.05 -4.98
CA VAL A 44 10.53 -5.36 -6.41
C VAL A 44 10.65 -6.86 -6.67
N ARG A 45 11.64 -7.51 -6.07
CA ARG A 45 11.82 -8.98 -6.17
C ARG A 45 10.60 -9.74 -5.65
N GLN A 46 10.01 -9.31 -4.53
CA GLN A 46 8.83 -9.97 -3.96
C GLN A 46 7.62 -9.85 -4.90
N ASP A 47 7.37 -8.69 -5.48
CA ASP A 47 6.27 -8.50 -6.43
C ASP A 47 6.49 -9.32 -7.72
N MET A 48 7.73 -9.39 -8.22
CA MET A 48 8.05 -10.27 -9.35
C MET A 48 7.86 -11.76 -9.01
N LEU A 49 8.12 -12.19 -7.78
CA LEU A 49 7.84 -13.57 -7.34
C LEU A 49 6.34 -13.84 -7.24
N ILE A 50 5.55 -12.89 -6.76
CA ILE A 50 4.08 -12.97 -6.77
C ILE A 50 3.60 -13.12 -8.22
N ALA A 51 4.01 -12.24 -9.13
CA ALA A 51 3.61 -12.30 -10.54
C ALA A 51 4.02 -13.62 -11.21
N ARG A 52 5.24 -14.11 -10.96
CA ARG A 52 5.70 -15.43 -11.46
C ARG A 52 4.84 -16.57 -10.95
N GLY A 53 4.50 -16.54 -9.67
CA GLY A 53 3.63 -17.55 -9.06
C GLY A 53 2.22 -17.54 -9.63
N LEU A 54 1.68 -16.34 -9.92
CA LEU A 54 0.35 -16.19 -10.49
C LEU A 54 0.27 -16.58 -11.98
N LEU A 55 1.29 -16.28 -12.78
CA LEU A 55 1.22 -16.33 -14.25
C LEU A 55 1.79 -17.61 -14.88
N ALA A 56 2.68 -18.36 -14.18
CA ALA A 56 3.52 -19.39 -14.84
C ALA A 56 4.19 -18.84 -16.14
N PRO A 57 5.04 -17.79 -16.04
CA PRO A 57 5.32 -16.88 -17.15
C PRO A 57 6.45 -17.32 -18.09
N PHE A 58 7.09 -18.47 -17.83
CA PHE A 58 8.27 -18.91 -18.58
C PHE A 58 7.89 -19.92 -19.66
N ALA A 59 7.96 -19.50 -20.92
CA ALA A 59 7.72 -20.38 -22.04
C ALA A 59 8.95 -21.24 -22.40
N VAL A 60 8.72 -22.32 -23.11
CA VAL A 60 9.77 -23.28 -23.56
C VAL A 60 10.81 -22.60 -24.48
N ASP A 61 10.43 -21.57 -25.21
CA ASP A 61 11.32 -20.78 -26.08
C ASP A 61 12.20 -19.77 -25.33
N GLY A 62 12.04 -19.70 -23.99
CA GLY A 62 12.76 -18.77 -23.11
C GLY A 62 12.13 -17.38 -23.01
N SER A 63 10.99 -17.15 -23.67
CA SER A 63 10.25 -15.89 -23.47
C SER A 63 9.65 -15.81 -22.06
N VAL A 64 9.48 -14.60 -21.58
CA VAL A 64 8.91 -14.30 -20.25
C VAL A 64 7.74 -13.36 -20.41
N ASP A 65 6.63 -13.66 -19.75
CA ASP A 65 5.46 -12.78 -19.75
C ASP A 65 5.84 -11.40 -19.22
N PRO A 66 5.65 -10.31 -20.01
CA PRO A 66 6.07 -8.96 -19.64
C PRO A 66 5.38 -8.43 -18.39
N ARG A 67 4.19 -8.94 -18.04
CA ARG A 67 3.44 -8.54 -16.85
C ARG A 67 4.23 -8.74 -15.55
N VAL A 68 5.18 -9.68 -15.52
CA VAL A 68 6.08 -9.86 -14.37
C VAL A 68 6.92 -8.62 -14.09
N GLN A 69 7.51 -8.06 -15.15
CA GLN A 69 8.33 -6.85 -15.04
C GLN A 69 7.45 -5.60 -14.82
N GLU A 70 6.34 -5.50 -15.53
CA GLU A 70 5.40 -4.39 -15.44
C GLU A 70 4.85 -4.22 -14.02
N MET A 71 4.44 -5.32 -13.37
CA MET A 71 3.99 -5.31 -11.97
C MET A 71 5.10 -4.87 -11.01
N GLY A 72 6.32 -5.38 -11.19
CA GLY A 72 7.46 -4.96 -10.37
C GLY A 72 7.76 -3.46 -10.50
N LEU A 73 7.67 -2.90 -11.70
CA LEU A 73 7.85 -1.47 -11.97
C LEU A 73 6.68 -0.63 -11.44
N ALA A 74 5.44 -1.13 -11.54
CA ALA A 74 4.27 -0.47 -10.97
C ALA A 74 4.40 -0.35 -9.44
N ARG A 75 4.81 -1.44 -8.78
CA ARG A 75 5.09 -1.40 -7.33
C ARG A 75 6.20 -0.42 -6.99
N LEU A 76 7.28 -0.38 -7.78
CA LEU A 76 8.38 0.55 -7.53
C LEU A 76 7.92 2.02 -7.64
N ARG A 77 7.05 2.35 -8.60
CA ARG A 77 6.48 3.70 -8.72
C ARG A 77 5.64 4.07 -7.49
N GLN A 78 4.73 3.19 -7.09
CA GLN A 78 3.89 3.41 -5.90
C GLN A 78 4.76 3.55 -4.64
N LEU A 79 5.74 2.65 -4.44
CA LEU A 79 6.66 2.69 -3.31
C LEU A 79 7.51 3.97 -3.28
N SER A 80 7.96 4.44 -4.44
CA SER A 80 8.74 5.68 -4.52
C SER A 80 7.92 6.89 -4.10
N ALA A 81 6.65 6.97 -4.50
CA ALA A 81 5.74 8.03 -4.05
C ALA A 81 5.48 7.95 -2.53
N HIS A 82 5.29 6.74 -2.00
CA HIS A 82 5.14 6.47 -0.57
C HIS A 82 6.34 6.99 0.25
N GLU A 83 7.55 6.58 -0.12
CA GLU A 83 8.75 6.97 0.62
C GLU A 83 9.09 8.46 0.48
N VAL A 84 8.79 9.08 -0.67
CA VAL A 84 8.88 10.53 -0.82
C VAL A 84 7.85 11.23 0.07
N GLY A 85 6.62 10.71 0.17
CA GLY A 85 5.59 11.21 1.08
C GLY A 85 6.11 11.32 2.53
N HIS A 86 6.82 10.32 3.01
CA HIS A 86 7.42 10.35 4.34
C HIS A 86 8.47 11.46 4.50
N THR A 87 9.20 11.82 3.45
CA THR A 87 10.14 12.95 3.51
C THR A 87 9.45 14.30 3.59
N LEU A 88 8.16 14.35 3.27
CA LEU A 88 7.28 15.53 3.42
C LEU A 88 6.48 15.51 4.74
N GLY A 89 6.74 14.53 5.63
CA GLY A 89 6.06 14.40 6.90
C GLY A 89 4.73 13.64 6.86
N ILE A 90 4.35 13.06 5.71
CA ILE A 90 3.10 12.32 5.59
C ILE A 90 3.22 10.98 6.32
N MET A 91 2.25 10.69 7.17
CA MET A 91 2.13 9.43 7.91
C MET A 91 1.38 8.37 7.11
N HIS A 92 1.45 7.10 7.52
CA HIS A 92 0.62 6.05 6.94
C HIS A 92 -0.87 6.28 7.21
N ASN A 93 -1.71 6.00 6.21
CA ASN A 93 -3.16 5.90 6.36
C ASN A 93 -3.63 4.52 5.89
N TYR A 94 -3.91 3.63 6.84
CA TYR A 94 -4.32 2.25 6.56
C TYR A 94 -5.82 2.06 6.33
N ALA A 95 -6.62 3.13 6.40
CA ALA A 95 -8.02 3.11 6.01
C ALA A 95 -8.23 3.31 4.51
N SER A 96 -7.19 3.67 3.76
CA SER A 96 -7.34 4.05 2.35
C SER A 96 -7.73 2.90 1.43
N SER A 97 -7.40 1.64 1.76
CA SER A 97 -7.83 0.45 1.02
C SER A 97 -9.36 0.33 0.96
N ALA A 98 -10.06 0.67 2.06
CA ALA A 98 -11.51 0.63 2.15
C ALA A 98 -12.23 1.70 1.29
N TYR A 99 -11.52 2.73 0.86
CA TYR A 99 -12.04 3.86 0.09
C TYR A 99 -11.46 3.96 -1.33
N GLY A 100 -11.09 2.85 -1.94
CA GLY A 100 -10.62 2.80 -3.32
C GLY A 100 -9.13 3.14 -3.47
N ARG A 101 -8.33 2.83 -2.49
CA ARG A 101 -6.86 3.06 -2.50
C ARG A 101 -6.51 4.55 -2.58
N GLU A 102 -7.14 5.35 -1.74
CA GLU A 102 -7.04 6.82 -1.76
C GLU A 102 -5.66 7.38 -1.37
N SER A 103 -4.71 6.54 -0.97
CA SER A 103 -3.39 6.99 -0.53
C SER A 103 -2.28 6.05 -0.97
N VAL A 104 -1.15 6.63 -1.42
CA VAL A 104 0.11 5.89 -1.57
C VAL A 104 0.76 5.59 -0.22
N SER A 105 0.34 6.27 0.86
CA SER A 105 0.83 6.08 2.23
C SER A 105 0.18 4.91 2.96
N ASP A 106 -0.46 4.01 2.23
CA ASP A 106 -0.90 2.68 2.65
C ASP A 106 0.14 1.60 2.27
N TYR A 107 -0.10 0.38 2.73
CA TYR A 107 0.61 -0.83 2.27
C TYR A 107 -0.31 -1.65 1.38
N PRO A 108 -0.40 -1.36 0.08
CA PRO A 108 -1.34 -2.04 -0.80
C PRO A 108 -0.88 -3.48 -1.10
N HIS A 109 -1.82 -4.41 -1.11
CA HIS A 109 -1.67 -5.68 -1.81
C HIS A 109 -1.91 -5.47 -3.31
N PRO A 110 -1.23 -6.20 -4.22
CA PRO A 110 -1.52 -6.05 -5.65
C PRO A 110 -2.97 -6.42 -5.95
N LEU A 111 -3.70 -5.52 -6.60
CA LEU A 111 -5.08 -5.75 -7.02
C LEU A 111 -5.08 -6.53 -8.34
N ILE A 112 -5.28 -7.82 -8.24
CA ILE A 112 -5.37 -8.75 -9.38
C ILE A 112 -6.79 -9.30 -9.43
N ARG A 113 -7.34 -9.44 -10.62
CA ARG A 113 -8.69 -9.97 -10.87
C ARG A 113 -8.67 -11.03 -11.95
N LEU A 114 -9.72 -11.83 -12.01
CA LEU A 114 -10.05 -12.60 -13.21
C LEU A 114 -10.96 -11.75 -14.10
N ASN A 115 -10.58 -11.57 -15.36
CA ASN A 115 -11.42 -10.91 -16.36
C ASN A 115 -12.57 -11.85 -16.82
N ASP A 116 -13.45 -11.35 -17.69
CA ASP A 116 -14.60 -12.10 -18.21
C ASP A 116 -14.21 -13.38 -18.99
N ASN A 117 -12.97 -13.46 -19.47
CA ASN A 117 -12.42 -14.63 -20.14
C ASN A 117 -11.81 -15.66 -19.17
N GLY A 118 -11.78 -15.36 -17.86
CA GLY A 118 -11.14 -16.17 -16.84
C GLY A 118 -9.62 -16.04 -16.79
N GLU A 119 -9.04 -15.00 -17.39
CA GLU A 119 -7.61 -14.72 -17.37
C GLU A 119 -7.27 -13.71 -16.28
N LEU A 120 -6.05 -13.77 -15.76
CA LEU A 120 -5.56 -12.84 -14.75
C LEU A 120 -5.30 -11.45 -15.36
N ASP A 121 -5.97 -10.44 -14.81
CA ASP A 121 -5.79 -9.03 -15.14
C ASP A 121 -4.88 -8.35 -14.13
N PHE A 122 -3.80 -7.75 -14.60
CA PHE A 122 -2.79 -7.03 -13.84
C PHE A 122 -2.84 -5.51 -14.07
N SER A 123 -3.78 -5.03 -14.90
CA SER A 123 -3.83 -3.63 -15.32
C SER A 123 -3.92 -2.64 -14.16
N GLU A 124 -4.57 -3.06 -13.08
CA GLU A 124 -4.77 -2.27 -11.87
C GLU A 124 -3.99 -2.79 -10.65
N ALA A 125 -2.92 -3.57 -10.88
CA ALA A 125 -2.15 -4.13 -9.78
C ALA A 125 -1.70 -3.07 -8.76
N TYR A 126 -1.27 -1.90 -9.24
CA TYR A 126 -0.94 -0.73 -8.43
C TYR A 126 -1.34 0.55 -9.15
N ASP A 127 -1.88 1.51 -8.41
CA ASP A 127 -2.28 2.81 -8.95
C ASP A 127 -1.11 3.66 -9.42
N VAL A 128 -1.42 4.62 -10.28
CA VAL A 128 -0.48 5.61 -10.81
C VAL A 128 -0.77 6.99 -10.19
N GLY A 129 0.28 7.62 -9.66
CA GLY A 129 0.18 8.93 -9.02
C GLY A 129 -0.09 8.82 -7.52
N ILE A 130 -0.59 9.90 -6.95
CA ILE A 130 -0.99 10.01 -5.55
C ILE A 130 -2.51 10.02 -5.41
N GLY A 131 -3.01 9.54 -4.28
CA GLY A 131 -4.43 9.43 -4.01
C GLY A 131 -5.10 10.74 -3.56
N ALA A 132 -6.41 10.68 -3.35
CA ALA A 132 -7.19 11.83 -2.90
C ALA A 132 -6.80 12.25 -1.48
N TRP A 133 -6.58 11.28 -0.57
CA TRP A 133 -6.13 11.56 0.79
C TRP A 133 -4.74 12.20 0.82
N ASP A 134 -3.81 11.74 -0.03
CA ASP A 134 -2.47 12.33 -0.12
C ASP A 134 -2.53 13.82 -0.48
N LYS A 135 -3.44 14.20 -1.39
CA LYS A 135 -3.65 15.61 -1.76
C LYS A 135 -4.16 16.44 -0.60
N VAL A 136 -5.06 15.88 0.22
CA VAL A 136 -5.55 16.56 1.44
C VAL A 136 -4.41 16.71 2.45
N ALA A 137 -3.61 15.66 2.66
CA ALA A 137 -2.48 15.70 3.58
C ALA A 137 -1.44 16.75 3.16
N ILE A 138 -1.15 16.86 1.85
CA ILE A 138 -0.26 17.90 1.32
C ILE A 138 -0.90 19.29 1.46
N ALA A 139 -2.18 19.45 1.15
CA ALA A 139 -2.86 20.73 1.31
C ALA A 139 -2.83 21.18 2.77
N TYR A 140 -3.08 20.29 3.72
CA TYR A 140 -3.02 20.61 5.15
C TYR A 140 -1.60 21.01 5.60
N GLY A 141 -0.56 20.32 5.14
CA GLY A 141 0.82 20.57 5.58
C GLY A 141 1.55 21.69 4.85
N TYR A 142 1.06 22.11 3.67
CA TYR A 142 1.83 22.98 2.76
C TYR A 142 1.03 24.14 2.13
N SER A 143 -0.24 24.34 2.52
CA SER A 143 -0.98 25.52 2.05
C SER A 143 -0.42 26.80 2.65
N GLU A 144 -0.26 27.82 1.81
CA GLU A 144 -0.03 29.19 2.23
C GLU A 144 -1.36 29.95 2.21
N PHE A 145 -1.57 30.81 3.19
CA PHE A 145 -2.79 31.60 3.33
C PHE A 145 -2.50 33.09 3.04
N GLU A 146 -3.48 33.78 2.47
CA GLU A 146 -3.35 35.20 2.14
C GLU A 146 -3.13 36.07 3.39
N PRO A 147 -2.41 37.20 3.28
CA PRO A 147 -2.23 38.12 4.41
C PRO A 147 -3.56 38.57 4.99
N GLY A 148 -3.77 38.28 6.28
CA GLY A 148 -5.00 38.62 7.02
C GLY A 148 -6.03 37.48 7.09
N GLN A 149 -5.81 36.37 6.42
CA GLN A 149 -6.58 35.15 6.61
C GLN A 149 -6.04 34.41 7.86
N ASP A 150 -6.95 33.89 8.67
CA ASP A 150 -6.56 33.04 9.82
C ASP A 150 -6.14 31.65 9.33
N GLU A 151 -4.89 31.30 9.59
CA GLU A 151 -4.33 29.99 9.19
C GLU A 151 -5.09 28.83 9.85
N GLY A 152 -5.47 28.97 11.13
CA GLY A 152 -6.22 27.96 11.87
C GLY A 152 -7.59 27.69 11.26
N GLU A 153 -8.30 28.75 10.83
CA GLU A 153 -9.58 28.60 10.12
C GLU A 153 -9.40 27.92 8.75
N GLY A 154 -8.33 28.28 8.02
CA GLY A 154 -8.00 27.69 6.74
C GLY A 154 -7.69 26.19 6.85
N LEU A 155 -6.87 25.80 7.82
CA LEU A 155 -6.54 24.40 8.11
C LEU A 155 -7.77 23.62 8.60
N ALA A 156 -8.58 24.20 9.49
CA ALA A 156 -9.83 23.59 9.95
C ALA A 156 -10.80 23.31 8.78
N LYS A 157 -10.86 24.21 7.80
CA LYS A 157 -11.67 24.03 6.60
C LYS A 157 -11.18 22.84 5.76
N ILE A 158 -9.87 22.68 5.54
CA ILE A 158 -9.32 21.53 4.79
C ILE A 158 -9.72 20.23 5.48
N LEU A 159 -9.65 20.16 6.80
CA LEU A 159 -10.05 18.98 7.57
C LEU A 159 -11.56 18.71 7.49
N SER A 160 -12.40 19.74 7.69
CA SER A 160 -13.86 19.56 7.62
C SER A 160 -14.31 19.10 6.24
N ASP A 161 -13.78 19.71 5.17
CA ASP A 161 -14.09 19.31 3.79
C ASP A 161 -13.69 17.83 3.54
N SER A 162 -12.55 17.38 4.08
CA SER A 162 -12.10 16.00 4.01
C SER A 162 -13.04 15.03 4.75
N ILE A 163 -13.43 15.37 5.98
CA ILE A 163 -14.37 14.58 6.78
C ILE A 163 -15.74 14.51 6.10
N GLU A 164 -16.25 15.63 5.60
CA GLU A 164 -17.52 15.69 4.89
C GLU A 164 -17.52 14.87 3.60
N SER A 165 -16.37 14.72 2.94
CA SER A 165 -16.21 13.85 1.77
C SER A 165 -16.18 12.36 2.11
N GLY A 166 -16.15 11.99 3.40
CA GLY A 166 -16.11 10.62 3.88
C GLY A 166 -14.71 10.04 4.04
N MET A 167 -13.65 10.83 3.84
CA MET A 167 -12.27 10.36 4.05
C MET A 167 -12.01 10.04 5.51
N THR A 168 -11.30 8.94 5.76
CA THR A 168 -10.89 8.52 7.10
C THR A 168 -9.38 8.39 7.18
N PHE A 169 -8.87 8.52 8.40
CA PHE A 169 -7.46 8.37 8.72
C PHE A 169 -7.29 7.43 9.90
N ILE A 170 -6.58 6.32 9.69
CA ILE A 170 -6.21 5.37 10.74
C ILE A 170 -4.71 5.07 10.62
N ALA A 171 -3.98 5.39 11.67
CA ALA A 171 -2.54 5.22 11.76
C ALA A 171 -2.12 3.79 12.15
N TRP A 172 -0.83 3.51 12.05
CA TRP A 172 -0.22 2.21 12.36
C TRP A 172 -0.66 1.58 13.71
N PRO A 173 -0.68 2.30 14.85
CA PRO A 173 -1.00 1.67 16.13
C PRO A 173 -2.37 1.01 16.16
N ASP A 174 -3.30 1.52 15.36
CA ASP A 174 -4.69 1.09 15.32
C ASP A 174 -5.01 0.13 14.16
N ALA A 175 -4.12 0.04 13.17
CA ALA A 175 -4.25 -0.87 12.03
C ALA A 175 -3.41 -2.13 12.14
N GLY A 176 -2.19 -2.01 12.71
CA GLY A 176 -1.21 -3.10 12.81
C GLY A 176 -1.56 -4.16 13.85
N LEU A 177 -1.32 -5.43 13.52
CA LEU A 177 -1.46 -6.53 14.47
C LEU A 177 -0.27 -6.55 15.47
N PRO A 178 -0.49 -7.03 16.71
CA PRO A 178 -1.68 -7.74 17.20
C PRO A 178 -2.80 -6.84 17.76
N GLY A 179 -2.66 -5.54 17.82
CA GLY A 179 -3.58 -4.65 18.54
C GLY A 179 -4.62 -3.93 17.65
N GLY A 180 -4.43 -3.90 16.34
CA GLY A 180 -5.32 -3.16 15.43
C GLY A 180 -6.68 -3.83 15.30
N ALA A 181 -7.73 -3.17 15.81
CA ALA A 181 -9.10 -3.70 15.80
C ALA A 181 -10.02 -2.97 14.80
N HIS A 182 -9.53 -1.97 14.11
CA HIS A 182 -10.35 -1.18 13.19
C HIS A 182 -10.73 -1.99 11.95
N PRO A 183 -12.03 -2.15 11.62
CA PRO A 183 -12.50 -3.05 10.56
C PRO A 183 -12.13 -2.58 9.15
N SER A 184 -12.00 -1.26 8.96
CA SER A 184 -11.67 -0.65 7.66
C SER A 184 -10.19 -0.24 7.55
N ALA A 185 -9.32 -0.73 8.42
CA ALA A 185 -7.90 -0.41 8.38
C ALA A 185 -7.05 -1.65 8.59
N HIS A 186 -6.36 -2.08 7.54
CA HIS A 186 -5.46 -3.23 7.59
C HIS A 186 -4.27 -3.00 6.65
N LEU A 187 -3.26 -3.86 6.77
CA LEU A 187 -2.07 -3.83 5.95
C LEU A 187 -2.16 -4.93 4.89
N TRP A 188 -1.81 -4.60 3.64
CA TRP A 188 -1.79 -5.53 2.51
C TRP A 188 -3.15 -6.20 2.24
N ASP A 189 -4.22 -5.45 2.43
CA ASP A 189 -5.59 -5.78 2.02
C ASP A 189 -6.03 -4.92 0.84
N ASN A 190 -7.21 -5.21 0.34
CA ASN A 190 -7.92 -4.44 -0.67
C ASN A 190 -9.42 -4.42 -0.35
N GLY A 191 -10.12 -3.49 -1.01
CA GLY A 191 -11.57 -3.46 -1.08
C GLY A 191 -12.28 -2.86 0.11
N ALA A 192 -13.46 -2.31 -0.14
CA ALA A 192 -14.33 -1.70 0.88
C ALA A 192 -15.02 -2.75 1.76
N ASP A 193 -15.31 -3.93 1.21
CA ASP A 193 -15.84 -5.07 1.94
C ASP A 193 -14.77 -6.17 1.99
N PRO A 194 -14.15 -6.43 3.15
CA PRO A 194 -13.12 -7.45 3.27
C PRO A 194 -13.58 -8.87 2.94
N ILE A 195 -14.88 -9.18 3.09
CA ILE A 195 -15.44 -10.52 2.80
C ILE A 195 -15.56 -10.72 1.30
N GLU A 196 -16.15 -9.74 0.60
CA GLU A 196 -16.25 -9.77 -0.86
C GLU A 196 -14.86 -9.85 -1.49
N GLU A 197 -13.93 -9.03 -1.01
CA GLU A 197 -12.55 -9.02 -1.49
C GLU A 197 -11.83 -10.35 -1.23
N LEU A 198 -12.05 -10.99 -0.07
CA LEU A 198 -11.51 -12.32 0.19
C LEU A 198 -12.01 -13.34 -0.85
N GLY A 199 -13.27 -13.22 -1.25
CA GLY A 199 -13.85 -14.04 -2.33
C GLY A 199 -13.07 -13.88 -3.64
N GLU A 200 -12.76 -12.65 -4.05
CA GLU A 200 -11.98 -12.34 -5.26
C GLU A 200 -10.53 -12.85 -5.15
N VAL A 201 -9.88 -12.60 -4.03
CA VAL A 201 -8.52 -13.09 -3.74
C VAL A 201 -8.45 -14.62 -3.81
N MET A 202 -9.48 -15.31 -3.31
CA MET A 202 -9.55 -16.78 -3.37
C MET A 202 -9.77 -17.31 -4.78
N LYS A 203 -10.52 -16.61 -5.65
CA LYS A 203 -10.65 -16.96 -7.06
C LYS A 203 -9.29 -16.87 -7.77
N VAL A 204 -8.59 -15.75 -7.62
CA VAL A 204 -7.24 -15.55 -8.18
C VAL A 204 -6.28 -16.63 -7.69
N ARG A 205 -6.26 -16.90 -6.39
CA ARG A 205 -5.41 -17.93 -5.79
C ARG A 205 -5.71 -19.31 -6.34
N THR A 206 -6.98 -19.69 -6.45
CA THR A 206 -7.40 -21.00 -6.96
C THR A 206 -6.98 -21.16 -8.42
N HIS A 207 -7.21 -20.14 -9.25
CA HIS A 207 -6.77 -20.12 -10.64
C HIS A 207 -5.24 -20.33 -10.74
N ALA A 208 -4.46 -19.55 -10.01
CA ALA A 208 -3.00 -19.61 -10.04
C ALA A 208 -2.46 -20.97 -9.57
N LEU A 209 -3.00 -21.54 -8.50
CA LEU A 209 -2.60 -22.88 -8.03
C LEU A 209 -2.99 -23.99 -9.01
N GLY A 210 -4.09 -23.82 -9.74
CA GLY A 210 -4.53 -24.77 -10.76
C GLY A 210 -3.60 -24.87 -11.98
N GLN A 211 -2.86 -23.80 -12.28
CA GLN A 211 -1.88 -23.77 -13.37
C GLN A 211 -0.41 -23.82 -12.91
N PHE A 212 -0.17 -23.90 -11.60
CA PHE A 212 1.18 -23.90 -11.06
C PHE A 212 1.97 -25.13 -11.55
N SER A 213 3.13 -24.86 -12.16
CA SER A 213 3.94 -25.89 -12.83
C SER A 213 5.43 -25.51 -12.80
N THR A 214 6.24 -26.27 -13.54
CA THR A 214 7.65 -25.92 -13.78
C THR A 214 7.83 -24.63 -14.56
N ASP A 215 6.80 -24.16 -15.26
CA ASP A 215 6.81 -22.89 -16.02
C ASP A 215 6.74 -21.66 -15.12
N ASN A 216 6.63 -21.84 -13.80
CA ASN A 216 6.78 -20.78 -12.82
C ASN A 216 8.26 -20.40 -12.54
N ILE A 217 9.22 -21.17 -13.08
CA ILE A 217 10.66 -20.88 -12.96
C ILE A 217 11.35 -20.93 -14.33
N PRO A 218 12.46 -20.17 -14.53
CA PRO A 218 13.19 -20.20 -15.80
C PRO A 218 13.76 -21.57 -16.15
N LEU A 219 13.89 -21.85 -17.43
CA LEU A 219 14.63 -23.03 -17.90
C LEU A 219 16.05 -23.03 -17.32
N GLY A 220 16.47 -24.21 -16.82
CA GLY A 220 17.77 -24.39 -16.20
C GLY A 220 17.87 -23.89 -14.75
N ALA A 221 16.82 -23.29 -14.20
CA ALA A 221 16.77 -22.97 -12.77
C ALA A 221 16.68 -24.23 -11.90
N PRO A 222 17.25 -24.23 -10.70
CA PRO A 222 17.07 -25.35 -9.76
C PRO A 222 15.59 -25.57 -9.44
N MET A 223 15.13 -26.83 -9.42
CA MET A 223 13.74 -27.16 -9.08
C MET A 223 13.32 -26.65 -7.69
N ALA A 224 14.26 -26.53 -6.75
CA ALA A 224 14.02 -25.92 -5.43
C ALA A 224 13.54 -24.47 -5.52
N SER A 225 13.80 -23.75 -6.63
CA SER A 225 13.32 -22.38 -6.84
C SER A 225 11.80 -22.29 -6.98
N LEU A 226 11.09 -23.41 -7.24
CA LEU A 226 9.62 -23.44 -7.24
C LEU A 226 9.04 -23.03 -5.88
N GLU A 227 9.69 -23.37 -4.78
CA GLU A 227 9.23 -22.99 -3.44
C GLU A 227 9.14 -21.48 -3.29
N GLU A 228 10.11 -20.72 -3.83
CA GLU A 228 10.11 -19.26 -3.74
C GLU A 228 8.91 -18.60 -4.46
N THR A 229 8.41 -19.22 -5.53
CA THR A 229 7.23 -18.75 -6.29
C THR A 229 5.93 -19.31 -5.74
N LEU A 230 5.95 -20.52 -5.16
CA LEU A 230 4.76 -21.14 -4.57
C LEU A 230 4.30 -20.43 -3.29
N VAL A 231 5.24 -20.11 -2.40
CA VAL A 231 4.92 -19.54 -1.08
C VAL A 231 4.04 -18.28 -1.17
N PRO A 232 4.35 -17.25 -1.98
CA PRO A 232 3.48 -16.08 -2.08
C PRO A 232 2.10 -16.38 -2.65
N VAL A 233 1.96 -17.36 -3.56
CA VAL A 233 0.65 -17.77 -4.10
C VAL A 233 -0.12 -18.61 -3.10
N TYR A 234 0.53 -19.54 -2.41
CA TYR A 234 -0.10 -20.36 -1.38
C TYR A 234 -0.69 -19.49 -0.26
N PHE A 235 0.03 -18.46 0.18
CA PHE A 235 -0.40 -17.50 1.21
C PHE A 235 -1.01 -16.21 0.65
N TYR A 236 -1.43 -16.18 -0.60
CA TYR A 236 -1.91 -14.98 -1.26
C TYR A 236 -3.09 -14.31 -0.54
N HIS A 237 -3.93 -15.09 0.11
CA HIS A 237 -5.14 -14.69 0.83
C HIS A 237 -4.91 -14.27 2.29
N ARG A 238 -3.70 -14.47 2.85
CA ARG A 238 -3.48 -14.40 4.30
C ARG A 238 -3.87 -13.06 4.94
N TYR A 239 -3.48 -11.96 4.33
CA TYR A 239 -3.77 -10.63 4.86
C TYR A 239 -5.25 -10.27 4.73
N GLN A 240 -5.88 -10.69 3.66
CA GLN A 240 -7.32 -10.49 3.48
C GLN A 240 -8.13 -11.29 4.51
N VAL A 241 -7.68 -12.48 4.90
CA VAL A 241 -8.29 -13.24 6.02
C VAL A 241 -8.14 -12.48 7.34
N GLU A 242 -6.99 -11.85 7.58
CA GLU A 242 -6.76 -11.03 8.77
C GLU A 242 -7.69 -9.80 8.78
N ALA A 243 -7.91 -9.16 7.63
CA ALA A 243 -8.87 -8.07 7.48
C ALA A 243 -10.30 -8.52 7.79
N VAL A 244 -10.74 -9.67 7.25
CA VAL A 244 -12.04 -10.27 7.56
C VAL A 244 -12.20 -10.57 9.05
N ALA A 245 -11.15 -11.06 9.70
CA ALA A 245 -11.21 -11.39 11.13
C ALA A 245 -11.53 -10.17 12.01
N LYS A 246 -11.18 -8.95 11.58
CA LYS A 246 -11.51 -7.71 12.29
C LYS A 246 -13.00 -7.36 12.28
N LEU A 247 -13.79 -7.98 11.40
CA LEU A 247 -15.25 -7.85 11.42
C LEU A 247 -15.89 -8.63 12.56
N LEU A 248 -15.16 -9.54 13.19
CA LEU A 248 -15.63 -10.33 14.33
C LEU A 248 -15.24 -9.64 15.65
N GLY A 249 -16.05 -8.67 16.08
CA GLY A 249 -15.82 -7.94 17.31
C GLY A 249 -14.80 -6.81 17.19
N GLY A 250 -14.63 -6.29 15.98
CA GLY A 250 -13.84 -5.09 15.72
C GLY A 250 -14.53 -3.83 16.26
N MET A 251 -13.80 -2.74 16.23
CA MET A 251 -14.26 -1.45 16.73
C MET A 251 -14.00 -0.40 15.64
N ASP A 252 -15.07 0.15 15.10
CA ASP A 252 -15.04 1.27 14.18
C ASP A 252 -14.99 2.58 14.96
N TYR A 253 -13.94 3.36 14.77
CA TYR A 253 -13.72 4.64 15.44
C TYR A 253 -12.95 5.59 14.53
N SER A 254 -13.03 6.87 14.87
CA SER A 254 -12.22 7.92 14.27
C SER A 254 -11.39 8.62 15.35
N TYR A 255 -10.41 9.42 14.96
CA TYR A 255 -9.69 10.32 15.87
C TYR A 255 -10.49 11.59 16.13
N ALA A 256 -11.78 11.43 16.45
CA ALA A 256 -12.74 12.50 16.62
C ALA A 256 -12.36 13.49 17.71
N LEU A 257 -12.49 14.77 17.40
CA LEU A 257 -12.36 15.87 18.36
C LEU A 257 -13.74 16.36 18.77
N ARG A 258 -13.84 16.90 19.97
CA ARG A 258 -15.09 17.50 20.43
C ARG A 258 -15.52 18.66 19.52
N GLY A 259 -16.61 18.48 18.81
CA GLY A 259 -17.21 19.50 17.96
C GLY A 259 -16.88 19.41 16.47
N ASP A 260 -16.13 18.38 16.03
CA ASP A 260 -15.80 18.14 14.62
C ASP A 260 -16.87 17.35 13.84
N GLY A 261 -17.95 16.94 14.52
CA GLY A 261 -19.07 16.23 13.91
C GLY A 261 -18.84 14.74 13.66
N GLN A 262 -17.65 14.20 13.97
CA GLN A 262 -17.35 12.79 13.75
C GLN A 262 -18.00 11.87 14.79
N THR A 263 -18.34 10.65 14.37
CA THR A 263 -18.77 9.56 15.27
C THR A 263 -17.56 9.06 16.06
N VAL A 264 -17.71 8.90 17.37
CA VAL A 264 -16.59 8.54 18.26
C VAL A 264 -16.24 7.07 18.17
N THR A 265 -17.22 6.19 18.29
CA THR A 265 -16.97 4.73 18.34
C THR A 265 -18.24 3.95 18.00
N LYS A 266 -18.06 2.86 17.26
CA LYS A 266 -19.10 1.88 16.96
C LYS A 266 -18.51 0.48 17.05
N ILE A 267 -19.16 -0.42 17.79
CA ILE A 267 -18.79 -1.85 17.79
C ILE A 267 -19.33 -2.48 16.51
N VAL A 268 -18.49 -3.26 15.84
CA VAL A 268 -18.79 -3.96 14.58
C VAL A 268 -19.34 -5.35 14.84
#